data_a886019a6b1d9624448753a9256fa839
#
_entry.id   a886019a6b1d9624448753a9256fa839
#
_cell.length_a   1.000
_cell.length_b   1.000
_cell.length_c   1.000
_cell.angle_alpha   90.00
_cell.angle_beta   90.00
_cell.angle_gamma   90.00
#
_symmetry.space_group_name_H-M   'P 1'
#
loop_
_entity.id
_entity.type
_entity.pdbx_description
1 polymer ?
#
loop_
_entity_poly.entity_id
_entity_poly.type
_entity_poly.pdbx_seq_one_letter_code
_entity_poly.pdbx_strand_id
1 'polypeptide(L)'
;LRLLKPIAVRVSASDHRIENIAGGVLEFWSLDNPDSARGRKYKRIIVDEAAMVPDLMDAWQYVLRPTLVDYSGDAYFLSTPKGRGGFWQMFQWGQDPAVSEWASWQMPSSVNPRLKQSELDAMRETMPERVYQQEINALFLEDGGSVFRNVSACLTAPLDATPEAHAGHHIIAGCDWARENDYSAFSVGCVTCRQEVERDRFNQVDYHVQTQRLQALAERWQPAAILTELNSIGAPVHEMLQRMGLPVIGFTTTAQTKPPLIENMALA
;
A
#
# COMPACT_ATOMS: atom_id res chain seq x y z
N LEU A 1 30.50 -2.44 -13.73
CA LEU A 1 31.94 -2.78 -13.61
C LEU A 1 32.77 -2.41 -14.83
N ARG A 2 32.32 -2.69 -16.08
CA ARG A 2 33.13 -2.37 -17.29
C ARG A 2 33.47 -0.87 -17.39
N LEU A 3 32.57 0.04 -17.07
CA LEU A 3 32.76 1.49 -17.13
C LEU A 3 33.70 2.00 -16.03
N LEU A 4 33.70 1.37 -14.87
CA LEU A 4 34.53 1.78 -13.71
C LEU A 4 35.88 1.12 -13.70
N LYS A 5 36.09 0.05 -14.48
CA LYS A 5 37.35 -0.71 -14.52
C LYS A 5 38.63 0.14 -14.71
N PRO A 6 38.63 1.20 -15.57
CA PRO A 6 39.81 2.04 -15.75
C PRO A 6 40.20 2.88 -14.53
N ILE A 7 39.29 3.13 -13.62
CA ILE A 7 39.48 4.00 -12.45
C ILE A 7 39.35 3.25 -11.11
N ALA A 8 38.94 1.98 -11.12
CA ALA A 8 38.79 1.17 -9.90
C ALA A 8 40.17 0.69 -9.42
N VAL A 9 40.54 1.01 -8.18
CA VAL A 9 41.73 0.54 -7.50
C VAL A 9 41.45 -0.75 -6.73
N ARG A 10 40.29 -0.83 -6.12
CA ARG A 10 39.83 -2.00 -5.34
C ARG A 10 38.38 -2.32 -5.65
N VAL A 11 38.09 -3.59 -5.86
CA VAL A 11 36.74 -4.11 -6.01
C VAL A 11 36.57 -5.26 -5.02
N SER A 12 35.63 -5.13 -4.08
CA SER A 12 35.24 -6.18 -3.13
C SER A 12 33.81 -6.61 -3.41
N ALA A 13 33.66 -7.85 -3.85
CA ALA A 13 32.32 -8.42 -4.08
C ALA A 13 31.62 -8.77 -2.76
N SER A 14 32.37 -9.19 -1.74
CA SER A 14 31.83 -9.50 -0.41
C SER A 14 31.35 -8.27 0.34
N ASP A 15 32.05 -7.14 0.19
CA ASP A 15 31.70 -5.89 0.86
C ASP A 15 30.79 -5.01 -0.02
N HIS A 16 30.43 -5.46 -1.22
CA HIS A 16 29.66 -4.71 -2.21
C HIS A 16 30.22 -3.29 -2.42
N ARG A 17 31.57 -3.18 -2.58
CA ARG A 17 32.31 -1.91 -2.53
C ARG A 17 33.31 -1.79 -3.68
N ILE A 18 33.36 -0.59 -4.27
CA ILE A 18 34.35 -0.21 -5.28
C ILE A 18 35.03 1.05 -4.81
N GLU A 19 36.38 1.05 -4.81
CA GLU A 19 37.22 2.23 -4.53
C GLU A 19 37.88 2.69 -5.82
N ASN A 20 37.89 4.00 -6.04
CA ASN A 20 38.54 4.58 -7.23
C ASN A 20 39.88 5.29 -6.92
N ILE A 21 40.62 5.60 -7.97
CA ILE A 21 41.94 6.23 -7.87
C ILE A 21 41.96 7.60 -7.19
N ALA A 22 40.83 8.28 -7.10
CA ALA A 22 40.67 9.57 -6.43
C ALA A 22 40.24 9.43 -4.96
N GLY A 23 40.22 8.20 -4.41
CA GLY A 23 39.78 7.93 -3.05
C GLY A 23 38.24 7.88 -2.85
N GLY A 24 37.50 8.03 -3.94
CA GLY A 24 36.02 7.89 -3.89
C GLY A 24 35.63 6.44 -3.71
N VAL A 25 34.51 6.23 -3.03
CA VAL A 25 33.94 4.92 -2.72
C VAL A 25 32.54 4.83 -3.22
N LEU A 26 32.19 3.72 -3.88
CA LEU A 26 30.84 3.34 -4.26
C LEU A 26 30.48 2.08 -3.48
N GLU A 27 29.39 2.12 -2.76
CA GLU A 27 28.84 0.99 -1.99
C GLU A 27 27.45 0.65 -2.50
N PHE A 28 27.09 -0.63 -2.46
CA PHE A 28 25.78 -1.13 -2.88
C PHE A 28 25.10 -1.80 -1.69
N TRP A 29 23.87 -1.41 -1.42
CA TRP A 29 23.08 -1.90 -0.29
C TRP A 29 21.68 -2.32 -0.73
N SER A 30 21.13 -3.34 -0.08
CA SER A 30 19.70 -3.62 -0.17
C SER A 30 18.93 -2.78 0.85
N LEU A 31 17.77 -2.26 0.47
CA LEU A 31 16.83 -1.60 1.37
C LEU A 31 15.77 -2.55 1.96
N ASP A 32 15.94 -3.87 1.84
CA ASP A 32 15.17 -4.85 2.62
C ASP A 32 15.42 -4.68 4.13
N ASN A 33 16.63 -4.21 4.47
CA ASN A 33 16.98 -3.78 5.82
C ASN A 33 17.68 -2.42 5.76
N PRO A 34 16.93 -1.30 5.79
CA PRO A 34 17.49 0.05 5.73
C PRO A 34 18.50 0.36 6.83
N ASP A 35 18.35 -0.25 8.01
CA ASP A 35 19.23 -0.01 9.16
C ASP A 35 20.70 -0.38 8.89
N SER A 36 20.98 -1.21 7.90
CA SER A 36 22.35 -1.54 7.47
C SER A 36 23.13 -0.31 6.97
N ALA A 37 22.44 0.75 6.57
CA ALA A 37 23.06 2.01 6.13
C ALA A 37 23.34 2.99 7.28
N ARG A 38 22.88 2.72 8.51
CA ARG A 38 23.09 3.61 9.67
C ARG A 38 24.58 3.77 10.00
N GLY A 39 24.93 4.97 10.47
CA GLY A 39 26.29 5.31 10.88
C GLY A 39 27.28 5.55 9.73
N ARG A 40 26.80 5.49 8.49
CA ARG A 40 27.59 5.79 7.29
C ARG A 40 27.48 7.26 6.91
N LYS A 41 28.34 7.70 5.98
CA LYS A 41 28.38 9.08 5.49
C LYS A 41 28.52 9.05 3.98
N TYR A 42 27.55 9.63 3.30
CA TYR A 42 27.49 9.63 1.84
C TYR A 42 27.43 11.06 1.28
N LYS A 43 28.08 11.28 0.14
CA LYS A 43 27.90 12.49 -0.67
C LYS A 43 26.70 12.37 -1.59
N ARG A 44 26.36 11.14 -2.02
CA ARG A 44 25.24 10.87 -2.91
C ARG A 44 24.65 9.50 -2.61
N ILE A 45 23.32 9.45 -2.61
CA ILE A 45 22.56 8.22 -2.54
C ILE A 45 21.75 8.11 -3.83
N ILE A 46 21.71 6.90 -4.39
CA ILE A 46 20.83 6.56 -5.51
C ILE A 46 20.00 5.36 -5.07
N VAL A 47 18.69 5.54 -4.99
CA VAL A 47 17.74 4.46 -4.70
C VAL A 47 17.11 4.05 -6.01
N ASP A 48 17.45 2.86 -6.47
CA ASP A 48 16.84 2.26 -7.64
C ASP A 48 15.61 1.45 -7.22
N GLU A 49 14.62 1.38 -8.09
CA GLU A 49 13.31 0.75 -7.83
C GLU A 49 12.63 1.27 -6.54
N ALA A 50 12.73 2.57 -6.30
CA ALA A 50 12.27 3.21 -5.08
C ALA A 50 10.78 2.97 -4.75
N ALA A 51 9.91 2.82 -5.78
CA ALA A 51 8.49 2.52 -5.57
C ALA A 51 8.24 1.10 -5.03
N MET A 52 9.26 0.22 -5.06
CA MET A 52 9.17 -1.16 -4.55
C MET A 52 9.67 -1.27 -3.11
N VAL A 53 10.29 -0.23 -2.56
CA VAL A 53 10.82 -0.24 -1.19
C VAL A 53 9.67 -0.13 -0.20
N PRO A 54 9.46 -1.11 0.69
CA PRO A 54 8.52 -0.99 1.78
C PRO A 54 8.90 0.19 2.69
N ASP A 55 7.92 0.91 3.19
CA ASP A 55 8.12 2.02 4.13
C ASP A 55 9.23 3.01 3.70
N LEU A 56 9.28 3.31 2.39
CA LEU A 56 10.30 4.18 1.78
C LEU A 56 10.47 5.51 2.52
N MET A 57 9.38 6.08 3.04
CA MET A 57 9.40 7.35 3.76
C MET A 57 10.17 7.25 5.08
N ASP A 58 9.97 6.17 5.80
CA ASP A 58 10.67 5.91 7.07
C ASP A 58 12.14 5.62 6.81
N ALA A 59 12.44 4.80 5.79
CA ALA A 59 13.80 4.53 5.35
C ALA A 59 14.52 5.84 4.96
N TRP A 60 13.84 6.73 4.24
CA TRP A 60 14.39 8.03 3.88
C TRP A 60 14.62 8.92 5.09
N GLN A 61 13.59 9.17 5.90
CA GLN A 61 13.64 10.16 6.97
C GLN A 61 14.58 9.75 8.11
N TYR A 62 14.56 8.46 8.48
CA TYR A 62 15.24 8.01 9.70
C TYR A 62 16.59 7.32 9.44
N VAL A 63 16.87 6.93 8.21
CA VAL A 63 18.11 6.20 7.88
C VAL A 63 18.93 6.90 6.81
N LEU A 64 18.38 7.09 5.61
CA LEU A 64 19.17 7.56 4.47
C LEU A 64 19.52 9.05 4.56
N ARG A 65 18.54 9.91 4.82
CA ARG A 65 18.75 11.36 4.91
C ARG A 65 19.82 11.76 5.94
N PRO A 66 19.85 11.18 7.16
CA PRO A 66 20.90 11.47 8.14
C PRO A 66 22.32 11.18 7.63
N THR A 67 22.51 10.17 6.76
CA THR A 67 23.85 9.82 6.24
C THR A 67 24.41 10.84 5.26
N LEU A 68 23.58 11.76 4.75
CA LEU A 68 23.97 12.81 3.80
C LEU A 68 24.43 14.11 4.48
N VAL A 69 24.15 14.27 5.76
CA VAL A 69 24.32 15.56 6.47
C VAL A 69 25.77 16.03 6.49
N ASP A 70 26.72 15.14 6.77
CA ASP A 70 28.14 15.50 6.93
C ASP A 70 28.76 16.07 5.64
N TYR A 71 28.26 15.67 4.48
CA TYR A 71 28.77 16.12 3.18
C TYR A 71 27.82 17.08 2.47
N SER A 72 26.74 17.53 3.10
CA SER A 72 25.65 18.25 2.41
C SER A 72 25.31 17.53 1.09
N GLY A 73 25.03 16.24 1.21
CA GLY A 73 24.86 15.33 0.09
C GLY A 73 23.48 15.45 -0.54
N ASP A 74 23.29 14.74 -1.65
CA ASP A 74 22.05 14.66 -2.40
C ASP A 74 21.54 13.22 -2.55
N ALA A 75 20.26 13.06 -2.94
CA ALA A 75 19.66 11.76 -3.20
C ALA A 75 18.86 11.76 -4.49
N TYR A 76 18.90 10.64 -5.19
CA TYR A 76 18.10 10.34 -6.38
C TYR A 76 17.25 9.11 -6.12
N PHE A 77 15.97 9.21 -6.43
CA PHE A 77 15.02 8.09 -6.35
C PHE A 77 14.54 7.79 -7.76
N LEU A 78 14.80 6.60 -8.22
CA LEU A 78 14.47 6.15 -9.58
C LEU A 78 13.51 4.97 -9.48
N SER A 79 12.44 4.97 -10.22
CA SER A 79 11.52 3.83 -10.30
C SER A 79 10.50 3.98 -11.41
N THR A 80 9.94 2.87 -11.83
CA THR A 80 8.61 2.85 -12.45
C THR A 80 7.57 3.24 -11.40
N PRO A 81 6.58 4.09 -11.71
CA PRO A 81 5.51 4.44 -10.80
C PRO A 81 4.73 3.20 -10.31
N LYS A 82 4.45 3.12 -9.01
CA LYS A 82 3.65 2.04 -8.44
C LYS A 82 2.78 2.58 -7.31
N GLY A 83 1.49 2.73 -7.59
CA GLY A 83 0.54 3.25 -6.62
C GLY A 83 0.86 4.66 -6.13
N ARG A 84 0.20 5.07 -5.05
CA ARG A 84 0.38 6.37 -4.40
C ARG A 84 1.09 6.25 -3.04
N GLY A 85 2.15 5.43 -2.98
CA GLY A 85 2.99 5.25 -1.79
C GLY A 85 4.04 6.35 -1.61
N GLY A 86 5.10 6.05 -0.83
CA GLY A 86 6.16 7.00 -0.50
C GLY A 86 6.87 7.60 -1.71
N PHE A 87 7.08 6.82 -2.78
CA PHE A 87 7.69 7.33 -4.01
C PHE A 87 6.81 8.37 -4.72
N TRP A 88 5.49 8.15 -4.76
CA TRP A 88 4.56 9.14 -5.28
C TRP A 88 4.56 10.42 -4.44
N GLN A 89 4.62 10.30 -3.13
CA GLN A 89 4.70 11.46 -2.24
C GLN A 89 5.97 12.29 -2.49
N MET A 90 7.12 11.63 -2.68
CA MET A 90 8.38 12.30 -3.05
C MET A 90 8.27 12.98 -4.42
N PHE A 91 7.59 12.32 -5.38
CA PHE A 91 7.31 12.92 -6.68
C PHE A 91 6.48 14.21 -6.55
N GLN A 92 5.44 14.21 -5.71
CA GLN A 92 4.61 15.39 -5.45
C GLN A 92 5.41 16.53 -4.81
N TRP A 93 6.34 16.23 -3.89
CA TRP A 93 7.22 17.26 -3.35
C TRP A 93 8.05 17.96 -4.43
N GLY A 94 8.53 17.22 -5.40
CA GLY A 94 9.29 17.79 -6.52
C GLY A 94 8.46 18.57 -7.53
N GLN A 95 7.12 18.44 -7.51
CA GLN A 95 6.17 19.21 -8.32
C GLN A 95 5.66 20.45 -7.58
N ASP A 96 5.82 20.53 -6.26
CA ASP A 96 5.35 21.65 -5.44
C ASP A 96 6.39 22.78 -5.42
N PRO A 97 6.09 23.96 -5.99
CA PRO A 97 6.99 25.11 -5.99
C PRO A 97 7.40 25.59 -4.59
N ALA A 98 6.59 25.29 -3.56
CA ALA A 98 6.89 25.64 -2.18
C ALA A 98 7.99 24.77 -1.57
N VAL A 99 8.32 23.63 -2.18
CA VAL A 99 9.30 22.66 -1.70
C VAL A 99 10.56 22.73 -2.57
N SER A 100 11.35 23.78 -2.40
CA SER A 100 12.49 24.09 -3.27
C SER A 100 13.68 23.09 -3.21
N GLU A 101 13.73 22.23 -2.19
CA GLU A 101 14.78 21.22 -2.05
C GLU A 101 14.55 19.97 -2.91
N TRP A 102 13.37 19.83 -3.51
CA TRP A 102 12.98 18.67 -4.30
C TRP A 102 12.71 19.07 -5.75
N ALA A 103 13.06 18.16 -6.66
CA ALA A 103 12.67 18.24 -8.06
C ALA A 103 12.30 16.85 -8.56
N SER A 104 11.27 16.73 -9.37
CA SER A 104 10.84 15.46 -9.94
C SER A 104 10.52 15.56 -11.42
N TRP A 105 10.77 14.49 -12.13
CA TRP A 105 10.57 14.37 -13.57
C TRP A 105 9.85 13.08 -13.88
N GLN A 106 8.92 13.14 -14.81
CA GLN A 106 8.28 11.99 -15.42
C GLN A 106 8.87 11.79 -16.81
N MET A 107 9.41 10.61 -17.07
CA MET A 107 10.09 10.29 -18.33
C MET A 107 9.49 9.03 -18.95
N PRO A 108 8.49 9.15 -19.82
CA PRO A 108 7.96 8.00 -20.56
C PRO A 108 9.03 7.39 -21.48
N SER A 109 8.92 6.09 -21.76
CA SER A 109 9.88 5.37 -22.61
C SER A 109 10.02 5.97 -24.00
N SER A 110 9.00 6.67 -24.50
CA SER A 110 9.02 7.37 -25.82
C SER A 110 10.04 8.50 -25.91
N VAL A 111 10.51 9.07 -24.78
CA VAL A 111 11.55 10.11 -24.81
C VAL A 111 12.97 9.53 -24.94
N ASN A 112 13.13 8.22 -24.84
CA ASN A 112 14.42 7.57 -25.01
C ASN A 112 14.75 7.38 -26.50
N PRO A 113 15.74 8.12 -27.07
CA PRO A 113 16.03 8.07 -28.49
C PRO A 113 16.64 6.74 -28.97
N ARG A 114 16.97 5.84 -28.03
CA ARG A 114 17.52 4.51 -28.34
C ARG A 114 16.44 3.46 -28.53
N LEU A 115 15.19 3.73 -28.13
CA LEU A 115 14.06 2.83 -28.29
C LEU A 115 13.43 3.08 -29.67
N LYS A 116 13.10 1.99 -30.36
CA LYS A 116 12.38 2.06 -31.62
C LYS A 116 10.89 2.22 -31.35
N GLN A 117 10.24 3.14 -32.05
CA GLN A 117 8.80 3.35 -31.91
C GLN A 117 7.99 2.08 -32.18
N SER A 118 8.42 1.27 -33.18
CA SER A 118 7.78 0.00 -33.52
C SER A 118 7.73 -1.01 -32.34
N GLU A 119 8.75 -1.00 -31.48
CA GLU A 119 8.75 -1.85 -30.28
C GLU A 119 7.72 -1.37 -29.24
N LEU A 120 7.62 -0.05 -29.06
CA LEU A 120 6.62 0.55 -28.17
C LEU A 120 5.19 0.29 -28.67
N ASP A 121 4.98 0.38 -29.99
CA ASP A 121 3.69 0.09 -30.62
C ASP A 121 3.30 -1.39 -30.45
N ALA A 122 4.24 -2.31 -30.66
CA ALA A 122 4.01 -3.74 -30.42
C ALA A 122 3.71 -4.06 -28.93
N MET A 123 4.40 -3.38 -27.99
CA MET A 123 4.07 -3.50 -26.57
C MET A 123 2.66 -3.00 -26.27
N ARG A 124 2.23 -1.91 -26.89
CA ARG A 124 0.89 -1.35 -26.72
C ARG A 124 -0.21 -2.31 -27.18
N GLU A 125 0.03 -3.08 -28.26
CA GLU A 125 -0.93 -4.07 -28.76
C GLU A 125 -1.04 -5.32 -27.85
N THR A 126 0.06 -5.67 -27.16
CA THR A 126 0.15 -6.91 -26.39
C THR A 126 -0.01 -6.76 -24.89
N MET A 127 0.23 -5.55 -24.36
CA MET A 127 0.11 -5.27 -22.92
C MET A 127 -1.29 -4.78 -22.56
N PRO A 128 -1.82 -5.13 -21.38
CA PRO A 128 -2.99 -4.45 -20.84
C PRO A 128 -2.76 -2.95 -20.79
N GLU A 129 -3.72 -2.14 -21.21
CA GLU A 129 -3.59 -0.67 -21.28
C GLU A 129 -3.04 -0.07 -19.98
N ARG A 130 -3.52 -0.54 -18.84
CA ARG A 130 -3.05 -0.07 -17.53
C ARG A 130 -1.54 -0.32 -17.31
N VAL A 131 -1.07 -1.53 -17.68
CA VAL A 131 0.35 -1.87 -17.55
C VAL A 131 1.17 -1.00 -18.48
N TYR A 132 0.71 -0.77 -19.71
CA TYR A 132 1.36 0.11 -20.67
C TYR A 132 1.46 1.56 -20.14
N GLN A 133 0.40 2.09 -19.56
CA GLN A 133 0.40 3.43 -18.98
C GLN A 133 1.40 3.55 -17.81
N GLN A 134 1.51 2.55 -16.97
CA GLN A 134 2.43 2.54 -15.84
C GLN A 134 3.88 2.32 -16.29
N GLU A 135 4.16 1.25 -17.04
CA GLU A 135 5.51 0.79 -17.35
C GLU A 135 6.16 1.59 -18.50
N ILE A 136 5.38 1.99 -19.49
CA ILE A 136 5.89 2.65 -20.69
C ILE A 136 5.70 4.17 -20.61
N ASN A 137 4.53 4.63 -20.16
CA ASN A 137 4.22 6.04 -20.06
C ASN A 137 4.59 6.65 -18.70
N ALA A 138 5.09 5.85 -17.77
CA ALA A 138 5.52 6.26 -16.43
C ALA A 138 4.44 7.03 -15.65
N LEU A 139 3.16 6.65 -15.79
CA LEU A 139 2.05 7.31 -15.11
C LEU A 139 1.80 6.72 -13.73
N PHE A 140 1.64 7.57 -12.72
CA PHE A 140 1.09 7.17 -11.43
C PHE A 140 -0.41 6.94 -11.57
N LEU A 141 -0.82 5.69 -11.57
CA LEU A 141 -2.22 5.31 -11.64
C LEU A 141 -2.82 5.29 -10.23
N GLU A 142 -4.03 5.81 -10.09
CA GLU A 142 -4.70 5.94 -8.78
C GLU A 142 -4.81 4.62 -8.01
N ASP A 143 -4.97 3.51 -8.73
CA ASP A 143 -5.13 2.17 -8.17
C ASP A 143 -3.90 1.26 -8.38
N GLY A 144 -2.70 1.82 -8.51
CA GLY A 144 -1.47 1.08 -8.79
C GLY A 144 -1.06 0.12 -7.67
N GLY A 145 -1.69 -1.02 -7.60
CA GLY A 145 -1.53 -2.04 -6.56
C GLY A 145 -2.76 -2.22 -5.67
N SER A 146 -3.76 -1.34 -5.77
CA SER A 146 -5.05 -1.55 -5.12
C SER A 146 -5.82 -2.67 -5.82
N VAL A 147 -6.30 -3.62 -5.05
CA VAL A 147 -7.18 -4.70 -5.51
C VAL A 147 -8.51 -4.13 -6.03
N PHE A 148 -8.97 -3.03 -5.43
CA PHE A 148 -10.22 -2.36 -5.78
C PHE A 148 -9.96 -1.11 -6.62
N ARG A 149 -10.77 -0.93 -7.67
CA ARG A 149 -10.71 0.22 -8.59
C ARG A 149 -11.71 1.29 -8.19
N ASN A 150 -11.44 2.54 -8.58
CA ASN A 150 -12.39 3.66 -8.43
C ASN A 150 -12.91 3.85 -6.99
N VAL A 151 -12.14 3.51 -5.97
CA VAL A 151 -12.55 3.60 -4.56
C VAL A 151 -13.11 4.98 -4.24
N SER A 152 -12.49 6.05 -4.76
CA SER A 152 -12.98 7.42 -4.55
C SER A 152 -14.38 7.66 -5.14
N ALA A 153 -14.73 7.03 -6.26
CA ALA A 153 -16.05 7.13 -6.86
C ALA A 153 -17.12 6.35 -6.06
N CYS A 154 -16.69 5.38 -5.26
CA CYS A 154 -17.58 4.59 -4.40
C CYS A 154 -17.87 5.28 -3.05
N LEU A 155 -17.22 6.41 -2.74
CA LEU A 155 -17.46 7.19 -1.52
C LEU A 155 -18.74 8.03 -1.65
N THR A 156 -19.87 7.38 -1.82
CA THR A 156 -21.17 8.03 -2.05
C THR A 156 -22.17 7.81 -0.92
N ALA A 157 -21.86 6.94 0.05
CA ALA A 157 -22.75 6.65 1.16
C ALA A 157 -22.92 7.90 2.06
N PRO A 158 -24.14 8.22 2.51
CA PRO A 158 -24.39 9.30 3.44
C PRO A 158 -23.76 8.98 4.81
N LEU A 159 -23.16 10.00 5.45
CA LEU A 159 -22.54 9.85 6.77
C LEU A 159 -23.55 9.72 7.92
N ASP A 160 -24.80 10.01 7.67
CA ASP A 160 -25.91 10.08 8.63
C ASP A 160 -27.01 9.06 8.35
N ALA A 161 -26.65 7.90 7.79
CA ALA A 161 -27.59 6.83 7.55
C ALA A 161 -28.27 6.38 8.86
N THR A 162 -29.60 6.18 8.83
CA THR A 162 -30.38 5.72 9.97
C THR A 162 -31.15 4.43 9.65
N PRO A 163 -31.41 3.56 10.65
CA PRO A 163 -32.21 2.34 10.44
C PRO A 163 -33.58 2.62 9.84
N GLU A 164 -34.20 3.75 10.20
CA GLU A 164 -35.54 4.13 9.71
C GLU A 164 -35.53 4.40 8.20
N ALA A 165 -34.45 5.03 7.68
CA ALA A 165 -34.26 5.25 6.25
C ALA A 165 -34.09 3.95 5.46
N HIS A 166 -33.70 2.87 6.14
CA HIS A 166 -33.47 1.55 5.56
C HIS A 166 -34.53 0.50 6.01
N ALA A 167 -35.67 0.96 6.54
CA ALA A 167 -36.74 0.07 6.99
C ALA A 167 -37.21 -0.86 5.85
N GLY A 168 -37.24 -2.17 6.10
CA GLY A 168 -37.59 -3.19 5.11
C GLY A 168 -36.49 -3.54 4.10
N HIS A 169 -35.32 -2.91 4.20
CA HIS A 169 -34.17 -3.27 3.38
C HIS A 169 -33.42 -4.47 3.95
N HIS A 170 -32.65 -5.16 3.10
CA HIS A 170 -31.81 -6.27 3.51
C HIS A 170 -30.48 -5.76 4.05
N ILE A 171 -30.27 -5.90 5.34
CA ILE A 171 -29.06 -5.46 6.05
C ILE A 171 -28.19 -6.67 6.36
N ILE A 172 -26.89 -6.53 6.17
CA ILE A 172 -25.86 -7.50 6.54
C ILE A 172 -24.73 -6.79 7.29
N ALA A 173 -23.91 -7.54 8.03
CA ALA A 173 -22.72 -6.99 8.67
C ALA A 173 -21.51 -7.90 8.48
N GLY A 174 -20.33 -7.35 8.62
CA GLY A 174 -19.07 -8.05 8.62
C GLY A 174 -18.17 -7.56 9.74
N CYS A 175 -17.36 -8.47 10.30
CA CYS A 175 -16.43 -8.15 11.38
C CYS A 175 -15.05 -8.73 11.08
N ASP A 176 -14.04 -7.90 11.28
CA ASP A 176 -12.64 -8.27 11.38
C ASP A 176 -12.14 -7.95 12.79
N TRP A 177 -11.44 -8.92 13.42
CA TRP A 177 -11.07 -8.88 14.83
C TRP A 177 -9.58 -8.63 14.99
N ALA A 178 -9.23 -7.60 15.75
CA ALA A 178 -7.86 -7.36 16.18
C ALA A 178 -7.80 -6.92 17.65
N ARG A 179 -6.62 -6.90 18.26
CA ARG A 179 -6.47 -6.48 19.66
C ARG A 179 -5.36 -5.46 19.88
N GLU A 180 -4.14 -5.74 19.45
CA GLU A 180 -2.96 -4.99 19.91
C GLU A 180 -2.40 -4.04 18.84
N ASN A 181 -2.00 -4.57 17.71
CA ASN A 181 -1.26 -3.82 16.68
C ASN A 181 -2.10 -3.45 15.45
N ASP A 182 -3.28 -4.04 15.32
CA ASP A 182 -4.16 -3.83 14.18
C ASP A 182 -5.53 -3.30 14.66
N TYR A 183 -6.36 -2.90 13.74
CA TYR A 183 -7.69 -2.38 14.01
C TYR A 183 -8.74 -3.47 13.86
N SER A 184 -9.64 -3.56 14.83
CA SER A 184 -10.93 -4.21 14.60
C SER A 184 -11.83 -3.32 13.77
N ALA A 185 -12.56 -3.90 12.84
CA ALA A 185 -13.48 -3.19 11.99
C ALA A 185 -14.82 -3.94 11.90
N PHE A 186 -15.90 -3.23 12.19
CA PHE A 186 -17.27 -3.68 12.00
C PHE A 186 -17.91 -2.82 10.92
N SER A 187 -18.47 -3.45 9.91
CA SER A 187 -19.11 -2.78 8.78
C SER A 187 -20.53 -3.29 8.65
N VAL A 188 -21.48 -2.37 8.56
CA VAL A 188 -22.91 -2.67 8.29
C VAL A 188 -23.24 -2.20 6.89
N GLY A 189 -23.77 -3.09 6.07
CA GLY A 189 -24.10 -2.83 4.68
C GLY A 189 -25.59 -3.03 4.40
N CYS A 190 -26.17 -2.12 3.65
CA CYS A 190 -27.47 -2.30 3.05
C CYS A 190 -27.34 -2.91 1.66
N VAL A 191 -27.71 -4.17 1.49
CA VAL A 191 -27.65 -4.88 0.21
C VAL A 191 -28.60 -4.26 -0.81
N THR A 192 -29.77 -3.81 -0.36
CA THR A 192 -30.79 -3.18 -1.22
C THR A 192 -30.30 -1.88 -1.84
N CYS A 193 -29.61 -1.03 -1.06
CA CYS A 193 -29.06 0.24 -1.53
C CYS A 193 -27.64 0.10 -2.12
N ARG A 194 -26.96 -1.05 -1.87
CA ARG A 194 -25.53 -1.27 -2.17
C ARG A 194 -24.62 -0.23 -1.51
N GLN A 195 -24.87 0.06 -0.24
CA GLN A 195 -24.14 1.08 0.51
C GLN A 195 -23.73 0.55 1.87
N GLU A 196 -22.55 0.95 2.35
CA GLU A 196 -22.20 0.86 3.75
C GLU A 196 -22.98 1.93 4.51
N VAL A 197 -23.66 1.53 5.57
CA VAL A 197 -24.55 2.42 6.33
C VAL A 197 -24.02 2.77 7.72
N GLU A 198 -23.13 1.95 8.26
CA GLU A 198 -22.40 2.26 9.50
C GLU A 198 -21.06 1.51 9.51
N ARG A 199 -20.04 2.14 10.10
CA ARG A 199 -18.74 1.54 10.37
C ARG A 199 -18.29 1.89 11.77
N ASP A 200 -17.80 0.88 12.49
CA ASP A 200 -17.10 1.05 13.74
C ASP A 200 -15.67 0.50 13.60
N ARG A 201 -14.67 1.34 13.79
CA ARG A 201 -13.25 0.98 13.65
C ARG A 201 -12.47 1.47 14.85
N PHE A 202 -11.81 0.56 15.54
CA PHE A 202 -11.07 0.83 16.77
C PHE A 202 -9.90 -0.14 16.95
N ASN A 203 -8.97 0.18 17.85
CA ASN A 203 -7.87 -0.70 18.26
C ASN A 203 -7.69 -0.66 19.77
N GLN A 204 -6.86 -1.58 20.30
CA GLN A 204 -6.51 -1.68 21.71
C GLN A 204 -7.73 -1.82 22.66
N VAL A 205 -8.76 -2.51 22.19
CA VAL A 205 -9.98 -2.78 22.93
C VAL A 205 -10.09 -4.27 23.24
N ASP A 206 -10.49 -4.63 24.45
CA ASP A 206 -10.72 -6.00 24.87
C ASP A 206 -11.87 -6.66 24.10
N TYR A 207 -11.74 -7.97 23.80
CA TYR A 207 -12.74 -8.72 23.03
C TYR A 207 -14.13 -8.71 23.65
N HIS A 208 -14.23 -8.65 24.99
CA HIS A 208 -15.54 -8.53 25.64
C HIS A 208 -16.24 -7.21 25.28
N VAL A 209 -15.50 -6.12 25.29
CA VAL A 209 -16.02 -4.80 24.87
C VAL A 209 -16.32 -4.78 23.37
N GLN A 210 -15.47 -5.39 22.55
CA GLN A 210 -15.70 -5.52 21.11
C GLN A 210 -17.02 -6.24 20.82
N THR A 211 -17.30 -7.37 21.49
CA THR A 211 -18.55 -8.10 21.30
C THR A 211 -19.79 -7.32 21.75
N GLN A 212 -19.69 -6.51 22.81
CA GLN A 212 -20.78 -5.61 23.22
C GLN A 212 -21.02 -4.50 22.19
N ARG A 213 -19.97 -3.95 21.56
CA ARG A 213 -20.10 -2.97 20.48
C ARG A 213 -20.80 -3.58 19.27
N LEU A 214 -20.41 -4.80 18.88
CA LEU A 214 -21.09 -5.50 17.79
C LEU A 214 -22.55 -5.82 18.12
N GLN A 215 -22.83 -6.21 19.36
CA GLN A 215 -24.21 -6.42 19.81
C GLN A 215 -25.05 -5.15 19.68
N ALA A 216 -24.53 -4.01 20.11
CA ALA A 216 -25.21 -2.72 19.98
C ALA A 216 -25.49 -2.35 18.51
N LEU A 217 -24.53 -2.60 17.62
CA LEU A 217 -24.73 -2.45 16.17
C LEU A 217 -25.81 -3.40 15.64
N ALA A 218 -25.79 -4.66 16.07
CA ALA A 218 -26.78 -5.65 15.66
C ALA A 218 -28.20 -5.33 16.19
N GLU A 219 -28.31 -4.85 17.41
CA GLU A 219 -29.62 -4.39 17.98
C GLU A 219 -30.14 -3.17 17.20
N ARG A 220 -29.29 -2.27 16.80
CA ARG A 220 -29.64 -1.06 16.04
C ARG A 220 -30.08 -1.37 14.61
N TRP A 221 -29.26 -2.15 13.88
CA TRP A 221 -29.44 -2.37 12.45
C TRP A 221 -30.16 -3.67 12.09
N GLN A 222 -30.31 -4.60 13.03
CA GLN A 222 -30.95 -5.90 12.88
C GLN A 222 -30.53 -6.66 11.61
N PRO A 223 -29.20 -6.90 11.42
CA PRO A 223 -28.70 -7.55 10.22
C PRO A 223 -29.22 -8.99 10.12
N ALA A 224 -29.59 -9.42 8.92
CA ALA A 224 -30.00 -10.78 8.63
C ALA A 224 -28.85 -11.80 8.81
N ALA A 225 -27.62 -11.34 8.62
CA ALA A 225 -26.40 -12.13 8.83
C ALA A 225 -25.22 -11.23 9.21
N ILE A 226 -24.33 -11.77 10.05
CA ILE A 226 -23.06 -11.13 10.45
C ILE A 226 -21.94 -12.09 10.09
N LEU A 227 -21.12 -11.72 9.09
CA LEU A 227 -19.94 -12.51 8.70
C LEU A 227 -18.81 -12.24 9.67
N THR A 228 -18.26 -13.29 10.29
CA THR A 228 -17.15 -13.19 11.25
C THR A 228 -15.97 -14.05 10.79
N GLU A 229 -14.74 -13.50 10.81
CA GLU A 229 -13.56 -14.29 10.53
C GLU A 229 -13.29 -15.28 11.67
N LEU A 230 -12.97 -16.55 11.32
CA LEU A 230 -12.69 -17.61 12.28
C LEU A 230 -11.20 -17.83 12.55
N ASN A 231 -10.31 -17.16 11.80
CA ASN A 231 -8.87 -17.32 11.95
C ASN A 231 -8.40 -16.81 13.32
N SER A 232 -7.35 -17.40 13.85
CA SER A 232 -6.73 -17.00 15.13
C SER A 232 -7.74 -16.98 16.29
N ILE A 233 -8.03 -15.80 16.83
CA ILE A 233 -8.99 -15.58 17.93
C ILE A 233 -10.45 -15.61 17.49
N GLY A 234 -10.72 -15.60 16.20
CA GLY A 234 -12.08 -15.47 15.66
C GLY A 234 -13.02 -16.59 16.06
N ALA A 235 -12.54 -17.86 16.16
CA ALA A 235 -13.39 -18.98 16.52
C ALA A 235 -13.99 -18.88 17.94
N PRO A 236 -13.24 -18.61 19.02
CA PRO A 236 -13.79 -18.38 20.35
C PRO A 236 -14.78 -17.19 20.41
N VAL A 237 -14.47 -16.11 19.71
CA VAL A 237 -15.34 -14.92 19.65
C VAL A 237 -16.63 -15.26 18.91
N HIS A 238 -16.56 -15.99 17.81
CA HIS A 238 -17.72 -16.47 17.06
C HIS A 238 -18.68 -17.29 17.94
N GLU A 239 -18.16 -18.25 18.70
CA GLU A 239 -18.97 -19.04 19.65
C GLU A 239 -19.64 -18.14 20.70
N MET A 240 -18.95 -17.13 21.21
CA MET A 240 -19.53 -16.19 22.16
C MET A 240 -20.70 -15.41 21.55
N LEU A 241 -20.56 -14.94 20.33
CA LEU A 241 -21.61 -14.23 19.60
C LEU A 241 -22.83 -15.12 19.31
N GLN A 242 -22.61 -16.40 18.99
CA GLN A 242 -23.70 -17.39 18.85
C GLN A 242 -24.47 -17.56 20.15
N ARG A 243 -23.78 -17.65 21.29
CA ARG A 243 -24.43 -17.74 22.62
C ARG A 243 -25.22 -16.47 22.97
N MET A 244 -24.83 -15.31 22.42
CA MET A 244 -25.57 -14.06 22.56
C MET A 244 -26.81 -14.00 21.63
N GLY A 245 -27.02 -15.01 20.78
CA GLY A 245 -28.17 -15.09 19.88
C GLY A 245 -28.01 -14.26 18.59
N LEU A 246 -26.82 -13.82 18.27
CA LEU A 246 -26.55 -13.04 17.05
C LEU A 246 -26.50 -13.95 15.81
N PRO A 247 -26.98 -13.49 14.64
CA PRO A 247 -27.05 -14.27 13.40
C PRO A 247 -25.69 -14.36 12.72
N VAL A 248 -24.67 -14.93 13.40
CA VAL A 248 -23.30 -14.97 12.92
C VAL A 248 -23.04 -16.14 11.98
N ILE A 249 -22.29 -15.88 10.92
CA ILE A 249 -21.80 -16.86 9.94
C ILE A 249 -20.27 -16.81 9.98
N GLY A 250 -19.63 -17.95 10.26
CA GLY A 250 -18.19 -18.04 10.30
C GLY A 250 -17.55 -18.11 8.92
N PHE A 251 -16.47 -17.41 8.71
CA PHE A 251 -15.66 -17.44 7.49
C PHE A 251 -14.19 -17.65 7.83
N THR A 252 -13.52 -18.56 7.11
CA THR A 252 -12.09 -18.81 7.27
C THR A 252 -11.33 -18.24 6.09
N THR A 253 -10.47 -17.27 6.33
CA THR A 253 -9.60 -16.68 5.32
C THR A 253 -8.42 -17.62 5.03
N THR A 254 -8.30 -18.06 3.79
CA THR A 254 -7.22 -18.90 3.27
C THR A 254 -6.75 -18.37 1.92
N ALA A 255 -5.63 -18.91 1.41
CA ALA A 255 -5.18 -18.63 0.05
C ALA A 255 -6.20 -19.02 -1.04
N GLN A 256 -7.15 -19.90 -0.73
CA GLN A 256 -8.21 -20.33 -1.64
C GLN A 256 -9.50 -19.52 -1.51
N THR A 257 -9.87 -19.09 -0.29
CA THR A 257 -11.14 -18.39 -0.03
C THR A 257 -11.05 -16.88 -0.19
N LYS A 258 -9.87 -16.28 0.03
CA LYS A 258 -9.66 -14.83 -0.06
C LYS A 258 -9.77 -14.29 -1.50
N PRO A 259 -9.16 -14.90 -2.53
CA PRO A 259 -9.24 -14.37 -3.89
C PRO A 259 -10.67 -14.27 -4.43
N PRO A 260 -11.54 -15.31 -4.36
CA PRO A 260 -12.93 -15.18 -4.82
C PRO A 260 -13.74 -14.12 -4.08
N LEU A 261 -13.49 -13.92 -2.78
CA LEU A 261 -14.15 -12.88 -2.01
C LEU A 261 -13.81 -11.49 -2.54
N ILE A 262 -12.53 -11.27 -2.82
CA ILE A 262 -12.01 -10.00 -3.35
C ILE A 262 -12.51 -9.76 -4.78
N GLU A 263 -12.49 -10.78 -5.64
CA GLU A 263 -12.98 -10.71 -7.02
C GLU A 263 -14.48 -10.36 -7.06
N ASN A 264 -15.29 -11.01 -6.24
CA ASN A 264 -16.72 -10.72 -6.14
C ASN A 264 -16.97 -9.28 -5.67
N MET A 265 -16.20 -8.78 -4.71
CA MET A 265 -16.32 -7.39 -4.26
C MET A 265 -15.88 -6.39 -5.33
N ALA A 266 -14.89 -6.74 -6.16
CA ALA A 266 -14.45 -5.89 -7.27
C ALA A 266 -15.45 -5.82 -8.44
N LEU A 267 -16.37 -6.79 -8.54
CA LEU A 267 -17.43 -6.87 -9.55
C LEU A 267 -18.76 -6.23 -9.09
N ALA A 268 -18.95 -6.02 -7.79
CA ALA A 268 -20.16 -5.45 -7.20
C ALA A 268 -20.24 -3.94 -7.37
#